data_e4fff052a023d09c0020f1efddfb03f9
#
_entry.id   e4fff052a023d09c0020f1efddfb03f9
#
_cell.length_a   1.000
_cell.length_b   1.000
_cell.length_c   1.000
_cell.angle_alpha   90.00
_cell.angle_beta   90.00
_cell.angle_gamma   90.00
#
_symmetry.space_group_name_H-M   'P 1'
#
loop_
_entity.id
_entity.type
_entity.pdbx_description
1 polymer ?
#
loop_
_entity_poly.entity_id
_entity_poly.type
_entity_poly.pdbx_seq_one_letter_code
_entity_poly.pdbx_strand_id
1 'polypeptide(L)'
;MKKIFNVLFLFLTIALCFGQSKKEFKRQGLSALSKGDFVTTKENYLKLLEKGEKTWETYTILGDCEFHLGNSEDAIAYYRKAQEKNPVYAGLYLRMGNVLRKQGKFEEAIINFRKMTITDPENPQIYNMISSTYYENGEFLAALDAIDMMVKFGGENLDSSYGRSLAYIKLNRIPEACIELEKADQLDKKNERRDIDVMKALHCVK
;
A
#
# COMPACT_ATOMS: atom_id res chain seq x y z
N MET A 1 48.39 7.07 32.14
CA MET A 1 47.25 7.99 31.85
C MET A 1 47.20 8.41 30.37
N LYS A 2 48.27 8.90 29.73
CA LYS A 2 48.25 9.32 28.31
C LYS A 2 47.83 8.22 27.30
N LYS A 3 48.21 6.96 27.52
CA LYS A 3 47.84 5.86 26.61
C LYS A 3 46.34 5.53 26.65
N ILE A 4 45.72 5.62 27.84
CA ILE A 4 44.26 5.38 28.02
C ILE A 4 43.45 6.51 27.36
N PHE A 5 43.94 7.75 27.49
CA PHE A 5 43.29 8.91 26.86
C PHE A 5 43.31 8.84 25.35
N ASN A 6 44.43 8.39 24.74
CA ASN A 6 44.52 8.18 23.30
C ASN A 6 43.64 7.09 22.78
N VAL A 7 43.47 6.00 23.52
CA VAL A 7 42.55 4.90 23.15
C VAL A 7 41.08 5.35 23.21
N LEU A 8 40.70 6.04 24.29
CA LEU A 8 39.35 6.62 24.41
C LEU A 8 39.06 7.66 23.31
N PHE A 9 40.01 8.52 22.99
CA PHE A 9 39.88 9.50 21.92
C PHE A 9 39.72 8.82 20.55
N LEU A 10 40.49 7.76 20.30
CA LEU A 10 40.41 6.99 19.05
C LEU A 10 39.03 6.29 18.94
N PHE A 11 38.50 5.70 20.03
CA PHE A 11 37.15 5.12 20.04
C PHE A 11 36.07 6.18 19.81
N LEU A 12 36.23 7.37 20.38
CA LEU A 12 35.27 8.46 20.21
C LEU A 12 35.26 8.99 18.76
N THR A 13 36.43 9.14 18.13
CA THR A 13 36.53 9.56 16.72
C THR A 13 35.98 8.52 15.76
N ILE A 14 36.24 7.23 16.00
CA ILE A 14 35.68 6.13 15.20
C ILE A 14 34.15 6.12 15.33
N ALA A 15 33.61 6.26 16.54
CA ALA A 15 32.17 6.30 16.76
C ALA A 15 31.49 7.51 16.10
N LEU A 16 32.15 8.70 16.12
CA LEU A 16 31.68 9.90 15.44
C LEU A 16 31.70 9.74 13.91
N CYS A 17 32.78 9.21 13.33
CA CYS A 17 32.86 8.94 11.90
C CYS A 17 31.82 7.90 11.44
N PHE A 18 31.55 6.88 12.27
CA PHE A 18 30.56 5.85 11.96
C PHE A 18 29.14 6.41 12.00
N GLY A 19 28.83 7.25 12.99
CA GLY A 19 27.54 7.93 13.11
C GLY A 19 27.32 8.97 12.00
N GLN A 20 28.36 9.71 11.63
CA GLN A 20 28.29 10.67 10.52
C GLN A 20 28.01 9.97 9.19
N SER A 21 28.63 8.82 8.92
CA SER A 21 28.40 8.07 7.69
C SER A 21 26.98 7.52 7.59
N LYS A 22 26.40 7.00 8.68
CA LYS A 22 25.01 6.55 8.70
C LYS A 22 24.02 7.70 8.45
N LYS A 23 24.22 8.83 9.13
CA LYS A 23 23.40 10.03 8.96
C LYS A 23 23.42 10.52 7.50
N GLU A 24 24.58 10.48 6.87
CA GLU A 24 24.75 10.90 5.48
C GLU A 24 24.03 9.94 4.52
N PHE A 25 24.20 8.62 4.64
CA PHE A 25 23.46 7.66 3.83
C PHE A 25 21.95 7.80 3.99
N LYS A 26 21.48 7.99 5.23
CA LYS A 26 20.04 8.22 5.48
C LYS A 26 19.56 9.49 4.80
N ARG A 27 20.31 10.59 4.87
CA ARG A 27 19.97 11.86 4.23
C ARG A 27 19.92 11.73 2.71
N GLN A 28 20.95 11.10 2.10
CA GLN A 28 21.00 10.86 0.65
C GLN A 28 19.88 9.94 0.18
N GLY A 29 19.63 8.85 0.89
CA GLY A 29 18.56 7.92 0.59
C GLY A 29 17.18 8.59 0.66
N LEU A 30 16.89 9.38 1.69
CA LEU A 30 15.62 10.11 1.80
C LEU A 30 15.48 11.18 0.71
N SER A 31 16.57 11.87 0.35
CA SER A 31 16.56 12.83 -0.76
C SER A 31 16.30 12.16 -2.11
N ALA A 32 16.87 10.97 -2.34
CA ALA A 32 16.60 10.18 -3.54
C ALA A 32 15.14 9.67 -3.56
N LEU A 33 14.64 9.18 -2.42
CA LEU A 33 13.27 8.72 -2.26
C LEU A 33 12.24 9.80 -2.60
N SER A 34 12.47 11.03 -2.12
CA SER A 34 11.58 12.17 -2.41
C SER A 34 11.53 12.56 -3.89
N LYS A 35 12.50 12.13 -4.69
CA LYS A 35 12.57 12.31 -6.15
C LYS A 35 12.08 11.08 -6.93
N GLY A 36 11.68 10.01 -6.24
CA GLY A 36 11.32 8.75 -6.86
C GLY A 36 12.52 7.95 -7.42
N ASP A 37 13.75 8.31 -7.04
CA ASP A 37 14.96 7.56 -7.42
C ASP A 37 15.15 6.35 -6.49
N PHE A 38 14.44 5.28 -6.82
CA PHE A 38 14.45 4.05 -6.03
C PHE A 38 15.79 3.30 -6.10
N VAL A 39 16.56 3.46 -7.16
CA VAL A 39 17.89 2.84 -7.31
C VAL A 39 18.86 3.46 -6.29
N THR A 40 19.03 4.77 -6.32
CA THR A 40 19.90 5.48 -5.38
C THR A 40 19.42 5.34 -3.93
N THR A 41 18.08 5.31 -3.71
CA THR A 41 17.50 5.04 -2.38
C THR A 41 17.95 3.69 -1.86
N LYS A 42 17.75 2.63 -2.65
CA LYS A 42 18.15 1.25 -2.32
C LYS A 42 19.62 1.15 -1.97
N GLU A 43 20.52 1.71 -2.81
CA GLU A 43 21.96 1.68 -2.56
C GLU A 43 22.34 2.29 -1.21
N ASN A 44 21.77 3.45 -0.87
CA ASN A 44 22.05 4.11 0.39
C ASN A 44 21.50 3.33 1.60
N TYR A 45 20.30 2.73 1.47
CA TYR A 45 19.71 1.93 2.54
C TYR A 45 20.40 0.57 2.72
N LEU A 46 20.97 -0.03 1.67
CA LEU A 46 21.83 -1.21 1.79
C LEU A 46 23.12 -0.88 2.57
N LYS A 47 23.76 0.28 2.30
CA LYS A 47 24.91 0.76 3.09
C LYS A 47 24.53 0.98 4.57
N LEU A 48 23.29 1.41 4.87
CA LEU A 48 22.78 1.50 6.23
C LEU A 48 22.67 0.12 6.89
N LEU A 49 22.17 -0.90 6.17
CA LEU A 49 22.15 -2.28 6.67
C LEU A 49 23.54 -2.82 6.97
N GLU A 50 24.53 -2.60 6.09
CA GLU A 50 25.94 -2.98 6.29
C GLU A 50 26.53 -2.32 7.54
N LYS A 51 26.10 -1.08 7.85
CA LYS A 51 26.47 -0.35 9.06
C LYS A 51 25.65 -0.76 10.30
N GLY A 52 24.80 -1.81 10.19
CA GLY A 52 24.03 -2.35 11.29
C GLY A 52 22.71 -1.61 11.58
N GLU A 53 22.21 -0.78 10.68
CA GLU A 53 20.90 -0.10 10.80
C GLU A 53 19.77 -1.04 10.38
N LYS A 54 19.52 -2.07 11.20
CA LYS A 54 18.53 -3.14 10.93
C LYS A 54 17.18 -2.83 11.58
N THR A 55 16.62 -1.65 11.27
CA THR A 55 15.32 -1.21 11.78
C THR A 55 14.18 -1.61 10.85
N TRP A 56 12.94 -1.58 11.36
CA TRP A 56 11.76 -1.87 10.53
C TRP A 56 11.59 -0.83 9.42
N GLU A 57 11.92 0.43 9.67
CA GLU A 57 11.88 1.49 8.67
C GLU A 57 12.85 1.22 7.52
N THR A 58 14.09 0.83 7.86
CA THR A 58 15.12 0.49 6.86
C THR A 58 14.64 -0.63 5.95
N TYR A 59 14.10 -1.70 6.52
CA TYR A 59 13.56 -2.80 5.74
C TYR A 59 12.31 -2.39 4.94
N THR A 60 11.43 -1.55 5.50
CA THR A 60 10.25 -1.05 4.77
C THR A 60 10.66 -0.26 3.53
N ILE A 61 11.61 0.66 3.65
CA ILE A 61 12.08 1.46 2.52
C ILE A 61 12.76 0.59 1.46
N LEU A 62 13.54 -0.41 1.86
CA LEU A 62 14.11 -1.37 0.90
C LEU A 62 13.01 -2.16 0.18
N GLY A 63 12.00 -2.60 0.89
CA GLY A 63 10.83 -3.25 0.29
C GLY A 63 10.08 -2.34 -0.68
N ASP A 64 9.88 -1.07 -0.33
CA ASP A 64 9.27 -0.07 -1.23
C ASP A 64 10.13 0.12 -2.50
N CYS A 65 11.46 0.20 -2.36
CA CYS A 65 12.35 0.28 -3.51
C CYS A 65 12.23 -0.94 -4.43
N GLU A 66 12.29 -2.15 -3.87
CA GLU A 66 12.16 -3.39 -4.66
C GLU A 66 10.82 -3.46 -5.39
N PHE A 67 9.73 -3.07 -4.73
CA PHE A 67 8.40 -3.04 -5.35
C PHE A 67 8.34 -2.10 -6.55
N HIS A 68 8.89 -0.89 -6.42
CA HIS A 68 8.93 0.09 -7.52
C HIS A 68 9.88 -0.31 -8.65
N LEU A 69 10.94 -1.07 -8.33
CA LEU A 69 11.87 -1.64 -9.32
C LEU A 69 11.31 -2.92 -9.99
N GLY A 70 10.13 -3.41 -9.57
CA GLY A 70 9.48 -4.57 -10.14
C GLY A 70 9.85 -5.90 -9.49
N ASN A 71 10.66 -5.90 -8.44
CA ASN A 71 11.17 -7.09 -7.75
C ASN A 71 10.22 -7.48 -6.59
N SER A 72 9.06 -8.00 -6.93
CA SER A 72 7.96 -8.25 -5.96
C SER A 72 8.34 -9.25 -4.86
N GLU A 73 9.10 -10.30 -5.17
CA GLU A 73 9.56 -11.31 -4.20
C GLU A 73 10.50 -10.69 -3.15
N ASP A 74 11.46 -9.89 -3.60
CA ASP A 74 12.40 -9.19 -2.71
C ASP A 74 11.66 -8.15 -1.85
N ALA A 75 10.67 -7.45 -2.42
CA ALA A 75 9.83 -6.52 -1.67
C ALA A 75 9.13 -7.23 -0.50
N ILE A 76 8.47 -8.37 -0.75
CA ILE A 76 7.83 -9.16 0.31
C ILE A 76 8.85 -9.67 1.33
N ALA A 77 10.02 -10.10 0.90
CA ALA A 77 11.08 -10.56 1.80
C ALA A 77 11.53 -9.44 2.76
N TYR A 78 11.71 -8.22 2.26
CA TYR A 78 12.02 -7.06 3.09
C TYR A 78 10.87 -6.65 4.01
N TYR A 79 9.62 -6.65 3.55
CA TYR A 79 8.48 -6.35 4.42
C TYR A 79 8.29 -7.37 5.54
N ARG A 80 8.57 -8.66 5.30
CA ARG A 80 8.59 -9.68 6.37
C ARG A 80 9.66 -9.39 7.42
N LYS A 81 10.88 -9.00 7.01
CA LYS A 81 11.92 -8.56 7.94
C LYS A 81 11.52 -7.31 8.74
N ALA A 82 10.82 -6.38 8.10
CA ALA A 82 10.26 -5.22 8.79
C ALA A 82 9.19 -5.64 9.82
N GLN A 83 8.30 -6.57 9.45
CA GLN A 83 7.25 -7.10 10.32
C GLN A 83 7.80 -7.83 11.54
N GLU A 84 8.91 -8.58 11.40
CA GLU A 84 9.61 -9.19 12.54
C GLU A 84 10.11 -8.15 13.55
N LYS A 85 10.45 -6.94 13.09
CA LYS A 85 10.91 -5.83 13.94
C LYS A 85 9.77 -4.99 14.50
N ASN A 86 8.67 -4.86 13.78
CA ASN A 86 7.49 -4.13 14.20
C ASN A 86 6.21 -4.83 13.71
N PRO A 87 5.72 -5.86 14.44
CA PRO A 87 4.58 -6.67 14.02
C PRO A 87 3.23 -5.93 14.06
N VAL A 88 3.16 -4.81 14.76
CA VAL A 88 1.90 -4.04 14.92
C VAL A 88 1.71 -2.93 13.89
N TYR A 89 2.72 -2.69 13.04
CA TYR A 89 2.62 -1.63 12.04
C TYR A 89 1.72 -2.03 10.86
N ALA A 90 0.47 -1.59 10.89
CA ALA A 90 -0.55 -1.90 9.88
C ALA A 90 -0.13 -1.54 8.43
N GLY A 91 0.72 -0.54 8.25
CA GLY A 91 1.25 -0.15 6.95
C GLY A 91 2.05 -1.23 6.21
N LEU A 92 2.58 -2.24 6.92
CA LEU A 92 3.23 -3.38 6.26
C LEU A 92 2.23 -4.33 5.62
N TYR A 93 1.06 -4.53 6.25
CA TYR A 93 -0.02 -5.33 5.66
C TYR A 93 -0.56 -4.69 4.39
N LEU A 94 -0.70 -3.36 4.37
CA LEU A 94 -1.05 -2.61 3.17
C LEU A 94 -0.06 -2.86 2.04
N ARG A 95 1.24 -2.73 2.31
CA ARG A 95 2.31 -2.92 1.32
C ARG A 95 2.34 -4.34 0.78
N MET A 96 2.32 -5.34 1.68
CA MET A 96 2.29 -6.75 1.27
C MET A 96 1.03 -7.07 0.46
N GLY A 97 -0.13 -6.60 0.89
CA GLY A 97 -1.39 -6.77 0.17
C GLY A 97 -1.32 -6.20 -1.25
N ASN A 98 -0.77 -4.99 -1.42
CA ASN A 98 -0.62 -4.38 -2.75
C ASN A 98 0.35 -5.14 -3.66
N VAL A 99 1.47 -5.63 -3.11
CA VAL A 99 2.42 -6.46 -3.90
C VAL A 99 1.74 -7.77 -4.35
N LEU A 100 1.05 -8.44 -3.44
CA LEU A 100 0.36 -9.71 -3.71
C LEU A 100 -0.75 -9.52 -4.75
N ARG A 101 -1.56 -8.44 -4.62
CA ARG A 101 -2.58 -8.09 -5.61
C ARG A 101 -1.98 -7.88 -7.01
N LYS A 102 -0.86 -7.15 -7.10
CA LYS A 102 -0.13 -6.95 -8.37
C LYS A 102 0.40 -8.25 -8.97
N GLN A 103 0.69 -9.26 -8.13
CA GLN A 103 1.08 -10.61 -8.57
C GLN A 103 -0.11 -11.51 -8.94
N GLY A 104 -1.36 -11.04 -8.81
CA GLY A 104 -2.56 -11.86 -8.97
C GLY A 104 -2.83 -12.84 -7.83
N LYS A 105 -2.14 -12.71 -6.69
CA LYS A 105 -2.33 -13.52 -5.47
C LYS A 105 -3.41 -12.87 -4.60
N PHE A 106 -4.64 -12.87 -5.13
CA PHE A 106 -5.74 -12.06 -4.59
C PHE A 106 -6.17 -12.51 -3.19
N GLU A 107 -6.26 -13.81 -2.92
CA GLU A 107 -6.64 -14.35 -1.61
C GLU A 107 -5.64 -13.94 -0.52
N GLU A 108 -4.33 -14.03 -0.82
CA GLU A 108 -3.27 -13.62 0.11
C GLU A 108 -3.30 -12.09 0.33
N ALA A 109 -3.61 -11.30 -0.70
CA ALA A 109 -3.77 -9.85 -0.59
C ALA A 109 -4.93 -9.50 0.34
N ILE A 110 -6.10 -10.13 0.16
CA ILE A 110 -7.29 -9.94 1.00
C ILE A 110 -7.00 -10.30 2.47
N ILE A 111 -6.27 -11.39 2.73
CA ILE A 111 -5.84 -11.76 4.08
C ILE A 111 -5.00 -10.62 4.71
N ASN A 112 -4.09 -10.02 3.95
CA ASN A 112 -3.29 -8.90 4.45
C ASN A 112 -4.14 -7.65 4.70
N PHE A 113 -5.04 -7.27 3.80
CA PHE A 113 -5.93 -6.14 4.02
C PHE A 113 -6.87 -6.36 5.22
N ARG A 114 -7.41 -7.57 5.41
CA ARG A 114 -8.20 -7.91 6.58
C ARG A 114 -7.43 -7.79 7.90
N LYS A 115 -6.12 -8.03 7.93
CA LYS A 115 -5.32 -7.80 9.15
C LYS A 115 -5.31 -6.33 9.57
N MET A 116 -5.49 -5.40 8.64
CA MET A 116 -5.60 -3.97 8.97
C MET A 116 -6.90 -3.65 9.73
N THR A 117 -7.98 -4.41 9.50
CA THR A 117 -9.26 -4.19 10.23
C THR A 117 -9.17 -4.56 11.72
N ILE A 118 -8.10 -5.26 12.16
CA ILE A 118 -7.87 -5.55 13.58
C ILE A 118 -7.50 -4.25 14.33
N THR A 119 -6.76 -3.35 13.70
CA THR A 119 -6.32 -2.10 14.31
C THR A 119 -7.23 -0.92 13.98
N ASP A 120 -7.93 -0.97 12.86
CA ASP A 120 -8.81 0.10 12.37
C ASP A 120 -10.03 -0.51 11.66
N PRO A 121 -10.99 -1.07 12.45
CA PRO A 121 -12.12 -1.83 11.89
C PRO A 121 -13.16 -0.96 11.17
N GLU A 122 -13.18 0.35 11.42
CA GLU A 122 -14.17 1.27 10.86
C GLU A 122 -13.62 2.10 9.70
N ASN A 123 -12.42 1.81 9.22
CA ASN A 123 -11.79 2.53 8.11
C ASN A 123 -12.36 2.09 6.75
N PRO A 124 -13.15 2.93 6.07
CA PRO A 124 -13.77 2.55 4.81
C PRO A 124 -12.75 2.27 3.69
N GLN A 125 -11.55 2.85 3.77
CA GLN A 125 -10.51 2.63 2.76
C GLN A 125 -10.00 1.18 2.74
N ILE A 126 -10.00 0.51 3.90
CA ILE A 126 -9.62 -0.91 3.97
C ILE A 126 -10.63 -1.76 3.20
N TYR A 127 -11.91 -1.48 3.38
CA TYR A 127 -12.98 -2.21 2.68
C TYR A 127 -13.02 -1.89 1.19
N ASN A 128 -12.64 -0.68 0.78
CA ASN A 128 -12.44 -0.34 -0.63
C ASN A 128 -11.32 -1.19 -1.27
N MET A 129 -10.19 -1.36 -0.58
CA MET A 129 -9.11 -2.23 -1.05
C MET A 129 -9.54 -3.69 -1.15
N ILE A 130 -10.29 -4.18 -0.16
CA ILE A 130 -10.83 -5.55 -0.13
C ILE A 130 -11.81 -5.75 -1.29
N SER A 131 -12.76 -4.82 -1.49
CA SER A 131 -13.77 -4.92 -2.56
C SER A 131 -13.13 -4.91 -3.96
N SER A 132 -12.19 -3.99 -4.19
CA SER A 132 -11.45 -3.92 -5.45
C SER A 132 -10.68 -5.22 -5.73
N THR A 133 -10.10 -5.82 -4.69
CA THR A 133 -9.35 -7.08 -4.83
C THR A 133 -10.29 -8.25 -5.12
N TYR A 134 -11.45 -8.34 -4.47
CA TYR A 134 -12.46 -9.33 -4.81
C TYR A 134 -12.98 -9.16 -6.24
N TYR A 135 -13.20 -7.91 -6.67
CA TYR A 135 -13.63 -7.64 -8.05
C TYR A 135 -12.57 -8.12 -9.06
N GLU A 136 -11.28 -7.82 -8.84
CA GLU A 136 -10.19 -8.28 -9.68
C GLU A 136 -10.07 -9.82 -9.71
N ASN A 137 -10.40 -10.49 -8.58
CA ASN A 137 -10.44 -11.96 -8.49
C ASN A 137 -11.70 -12.59 -9.12
N GLY A 138 -12.66 -11.78 -9.57
CA GLY A 138 -13.93 -12.28 -10.13
C GLY A 138 -14.98 -12.67 -9.09
N GLU A 139 -14.74 -12.40 -7.82
CA GLU A 139 -15.64 -12.68 -6.71
C GLU A 139 -16.62 -11.52 -6.47
N PHE A 140 -17.51 -11.26 -7.44
CA PHE A 140 -18.33 -10.05 -7.49
C PHE A 140 -19.33 -9.92 -6.33
N LEU A 141 -19.87 -11.03 -5.80
CA LEU A 141 -20.74 -11.00 -4.61
C LEU A 141 -19.95 -10.58 -3.36
N ALA A 142 -18.76 -11.14 -3.15
CA ALA A 142 -17.89 -10.75 -2.04
C ALA A 142 -17.42 -9.29 -2.17
N ALA A 143 -17.25 -8.80 -3.40
CA ALA A 143 -16.97 -7.39 -3.64
C ALA A 143 -18.12 -6.48 -3.18
N LEU A 144 -19.39 -6.87 -3.46
CA LEU A 144 -20.57 -6.14 -2.98
C LEU A 144 -20.65 -6.12 -1.46
N ASP A 145 -20.42 -7.26 -0.78
CA ASP A 145 -20.40 -7.33 0.68
C ASP A 145 -19.33 -6.40 1.28
N ALA A 146 -18.15 -6.33 0.67
CA ALA A 146 -17.09 -5.42 1.10
C ALA A 146 -17.45 -3.95 0.86
N ILE A 147 -18.15 -3.62 -0.24
CA ILE A 147 -18.67 -2.26 -0.49
C ILE A 147 -19.72 -1.89 0.57
N ASP A 148 -20.58 -2.82 0.98
CA ASP A 148 -21.57 -2.56 2.03
C ASP A 148 -20.90 -2.21 3.37
N MET A 149 -19.78 -2.86 3.70
CA MET A 149 -18.96 -2.48 4.86
C MET A 149 -18.29 -1.11 4.67
N MET A 150 -17.81 -0.79 3.47
CA MET A 150 -17.27 0.53 3.16
C MET A 150 -18.30 1.64 3.37
N VAL A 151 -19.53 1.42 2.89
CA VAL A 151 -20.64 2.37 3.05
C VAL A 151 -21.10 2.48 4.50
N LYS A 152 -21.13 1.38 5.23
CA LYS A 152 -21.50 1.36 6.67
C LYS A 152 -20.61 2.32 7.48
N PHE A 153 -19.32 2.38 7.18
CA PHE A 153 -18.36 3.18 7.95
C PHE A 153 -18.06 4.55 7.31
N GLY A 154 -18.11 4.67 6.00
CA GLY A 154 -17.77 5.90 5.27
C GLY A 154 -18.95 6.65 4.65
N GLY A 155 -20.14 6.05 4.69
CA GLY A 155 -21.32 6.56 3.96
C GLY A 155 -21.27 6.27 2.46
N GLU A 156 -22.40 6.49 1.81
CA GLU A 156 -22.51 6.38 0.35
C GLU A 156 -21.66 7.45 -0.33
N ASN A 157 -20.89 7.06 -1.33
CA ASN A 157 -20.02 7.95 -2.10
C ASN A 157 -19.87 7.45 -3.54
N LEU A 158 -19.21 8.24 -4.38
CA LEU A 158 -19.00 7.93 -5.79
C LEU A 158 -18.35 6.55 -5.99
N ASP A 159 -17.31 6.23 -5.23
CA ASP A 159 -16.59 4.95 -5.37
C ASP A 159 -17.47 3.75 -4.99
N SER A 160 -18.34 3.89 -3.97
CA SER A 160 -19.27 2.80 -3.58
C SER A 160 -20.31 2.52 -4.65
N SER A 161 -20.99 3.56 -5.15
CA SER A 161 -22.01 3.40 -6.18
C SER A 161 -21.41 2.91 -7.50
N TYR A 162 -20.27 3.46 -7.91
CA TYR A 162 -19.57 3.01 -9.11
C TYR A 162 -19.06 1.56 -8.97
N GLY A 163 -18.46 1.22 -7.85
CA GLY A 163 -18.01 -0.15 -7.57
C GLY A 163 -19.14 -1.18 -7.60
N ARG A 164 -20.30 -0.85 -7.00
CA ARG A 164 -21.51 -1.70 -7.08
C ARG A 164 -21.98 -1.87 -8.51
N SER A 165 -22.03 -0.80 -9.30
CA SER A 165 -22.47 -0.86 -10.69
C SER A 165 -21.62 -1.82 -11.51
N LEU A 166 -20.29 -1.75 -11.35
CA LEU A 166 -19.36 -2.66 -12.04
C LEU A 166 -19.58 -4.12 -11.63
N ALA A 167 -19.77 -4.39 -10.33
CA ALA A 167 -20.03 -5.73 -9.83
C ALA A 167 -21.39 -6.27 -10.35
N TYR A 168 -22.44 -5.45 -10.37
CA TYR A 168 -23.75 -5.85 -10.92
C TYR A 168 -23.69 -6.11 -12.43
N ILE A 169 -22.94 -5.33 -13.22
CA ILE A 169 -22.72 -5.62 -14.63
C ILE A 169 -22.09 -7.01 -14.81
N LYS A 170 -21.05 -7.33 -14.04
CA LYS A 170 -20.38 -8.64 -14.10
C LYS A 170 -21.29 -9.79 -13.69
N LEU A 171 -22.26 -9.53 -12.80
CA LEU A 171 -23.28 -10.50 -12.38
C LEU A 171 -24.47 -10.56 -13.34
N ASN A 172 -24.48 -9.81 -14.45
CA ASN A 172 -25.60 -9.63 -15.39
C ASN A 172 -26.89 -9.09 -14.73
N ARG A 173 -26.74 -8.31 -13.65
CA ARG A 173 -27.80 -7.63 -12.92
C ARG A 173 -27.93 -6.19 -13.42
N ILE A 174 -28.32 -6.05 -14.69
CA ILE A 174 -28.30 -4.77 -15.40
C ILE A 174 -29.24 -3.71 -14.78
N PRO A 175 -30.47 -4.04 -14.35
CA PRO A 175 -31.34 -3.03 -13.71
C PRO A 175 -30.68 -2.39 -12.47
N GLU A 176 -30.08 -3.21 -11.60
CA GLU A 176 -29.40 -2.72 -10.39
C GLU A 176 -28.14 -1.92 -10.74
N ALA A 177 -27.39 -2.37 -11.75
CA ALA A 177 -26.24 -1.64 -12.23
C ALA A 177 -26.60 -0.22 -12.68
N CYS A 178 -27.71 -0.06 -13.41
CA CYS A 178 -28.16 1.23 -13.91
C CYS A 178 -28.61 2.17 -12.78
N ILE A 179 -29.24 1.64 -11.73
CA ILE A 179 -29.57 2.40 -10.53
C ILE A 179 -28.29 2.95 -9.86
N GLU A 180 -27.29 2.10 -9.72
CA GLU A 180 -26.02 2.52 -9.09
C GLU A 180 -25.21 3.48 -9.98
N LEU A 181 -25.25 3.31 -11.31
CA LEU A 181 -24.62 4.28 -12.24
C LEU A 181 -25.29 5.65 -12.16
N GLU A 182 -26.61 5.71 -12.01
CA GLU A 182 -27.33 6.97 -11.83
C GLU A 182 -26.96 7.66 -10.52
N LYS A 183 -26.82 6.89 -9.41
CA LYS A 183 -26.33 7.44 -8.14
C LYS A 183 -24.89 7.95 -8.26
N ALA A 184 -24.03 7.19 -8.93
CA ALA A 184 -22.63 7.58 -9.13
C ALA A 184 -22.54 8.89 -9.92
N ASP A 185 -23.34 9.05 -10.97
CA ASP A 185 -23.43 10.27 -11.78
C ASP A 185 -23.87 11.49 -10.94
N GLN A 186 -24.89 11.32 -10.09
CA GLN A 186 -25.33 12.38 -9.17
C GLN A 186 -24.28 12.77 -8.12
N LEU A 187 -23.41 11.84 -7.74
CA LEU A 187 -22.33 12.07 -6.78
C LEU A 187 -21.07 12.64 -7.43
N ASP A 188 -20.91 12.52 -8.74
CA ASP A 188 -19.78 13.08 -9.50
C ASP A 188 -19.96 14.55 -9.82
N LYS A 189 -19.98 15.39 -8.78
CA LYS A 189 -20.25 16.84 -8.88
C LYS A 189 -19.29 17.60 -9.81
N LYS A 190 -18.13 17.04 -10.11
CA LYS A 190 -17.11 17.65 -10.96
C LYS A 190 -17.10 17.11 -12.39
N ASN A 191 -17.94 16.11 -12.66
CA ASN A 191 -17.97 15.39 -13.93
C ASN A 191 -16.57 14.91 -14.38
N GLU A 192 -15.81 14.36 -13.43
CA GLU A 192 -14.44 13.87 -13.65
C GLU A 192 -14.42 12.47 -14.25
N ARG A 193 -15.52 11.70 -14.08
CA ARG A 193 -15.63 10.29 -14.49
C ARG A 193 -16.49 10.11 -15.75
N ARG A 194 -15.92 10.44 -16.88
CA ARG A 194 -16.56 10.23 -18.20
C ARG A 194 -16.88 8.77 -18.51
N ASP A 195 -16.24 7.84 -17.81
CA ASP A 195 -16.53 6.41 -17.90
C ASP A 195 -17.93 6.04 -17.41
N ILE A 196 -18.53 6.81 -16.50
CA ILE A 196 -19.92 6.62 -16.04
C ILE A 196 -20.89 6.80 -17.22
N ASP A 197 -20.76 7.87 -18.00
CA ASP A 197 -21.60 8.13 -19.16
C ASP A 197 -21.47 7.00 -20.21
N VAL A 198 -20.25 6.54 -20.45
CA VAL A 198 -20.00 5.43 -21.38
C VAL A 198 -20.68 4.16 -20.87
N MET A 199 -20.58 3.85 -19.58
CA MET A 199 -21.20 2.66 -18.99
C MET A 199 -22.73 2.73 -19.02
N LYS A 200 -23.31 3.92 -18.76
CA LYS A 200 -24.77 4.16 -18.90
C LYS A 200 -25.21 3.93 -20.35
N ALA A 201 -24.48 4.47 -21.31
CA ALA A 201 -24.81 4.32 -22.73
C ALA A 201 -24.72 2.87 -23.20
N LEU A 202 -23.73 2.08 -22.71
CA LEU A 202 -23.54 0.70 -23.09
C LEU A 202 -24.57 -0.27 -22.48
N HIS A 203 -25.01 -0.01 -21.27
CA HIS A 203 -25.81 -0.98 -20.50
C HIS A 203 -27.23 -0.53 -20.15
N CYS A 204 -27.49 0.77 -20.10
CA CYS A 204 -28.74 1.30 -19.53
C CYS A 204 -29.70 1.92 -20.57
N VAL A 205 -29.26 2.12 -21.80
CA VAL A 205 -30.15 2.62 -22.88
C VAL A 205 -30.81 1.40 -23.53
N LYS A 206 -32.16 1.42 -23.55
CA LYS A 206 -32.98 0.45 -24.26
C LYS A 206 -33.18 0.89 -25.71
#